data_90817c1045a7cd286289c9a4ec8ba99c
#
_entry.id   90817c1045a7cd286289c9a4ec8ba99c
#
_cell.length_a   1.000
_cell.length_b   1.000
_cell.length_c   1.000
_cell.angle_alpha   90.00
_cell.angle_beta   90.00
_cell.angle_gamma   90.00
#
_symmetry.space_group_name_H-M   'P 1'
#
loop_
_entity.id
_entity.type
_entity.pdbx_description
1 polymer ?
#
loop_
_entity_poly.entity_id
_entity_poly.type
_entity_poly.pdbx_seq_one_letter_code
_entity_poly.pdbx_strand_id
1 'polypeptide(L)'
;SASADGVRAAVDKALADYNEHMGKGYEVDEENQTLKMIKGLSTKDIDADKLCESIVKAFSDGSGAVKYEAGGENAEAPDFDKLHEEICAEALDAKYDPETQKATESRVGIEFDAKKARELWDKAENGATVKIPLAVTQPKYTQEQLDKMLFADKLGSQTTGYASSNANRATNVELSAKKINGYILAPGETFSYNTVVGKRTAEAGFKSAGAYAGGKVVQEIGGGICQTSSTLYCAALYANLEIVARDEHGFAVSYVPWGMDATVSWGGPEFKFKNNREFPIKIVTKCENRQLTIEIWGTDTDGSYVKMDYSAWTVYDTTYPSVAIGTKAVTYRCVYDKDGNLISRNKEANSYYHYHPENIQWPTPSQTPAPAESPAPSETASADP
;
A
#
# COMPACT_ATOMS: atom_id res chain seq x y z
N SER A 1 16.20 64.09 2.19
CA SER A 1 17.50 63.90 1.52
C SER A 1 18.01 62.52 1.84
N ALA A 2 18.24 61.70 0.84
CA ALA A 2 18.87 60.40 1.04
C ALA A 2 20.30 60.66 1.53
N SER A 3 20.70 60.16 2.69
CA SER A 3 22.08 60.21 3.15
C SER A 3 22.95 59.30 2.28
N ALA A 4 24.20 59.66 2.05
CA ALA A 4 25.14 58.84 1.33
C ALA A 4 25.24 57.42 1.91
N ASP A 5 25.19 57.27 3.23
CA ASP A 5 25.18 55.98 3.92
C ASP A 5 23.93 55.17 3.63
N GLY A 6 22.74 55.82 3.55
CA GLY A 6 21.49 55.17 3.21
C GLY A 6 21.46 54.67 1.76
N VAL A 7 22.04 55.42 0.84
CA VAL A 7 22.19 55.00 -0.57
C VAL A 7 23.15 53.83 -0.67
N ARG A 8 24.27 53.86 0.06
CA ARG A 8 25.22 52.73 0.09
C ARG A 8 24.59 51.45 0.61
N ALA A 9 23.92 51.55 1.75
CA ALA A 9 23.24 50.35 2.31
C ALA A 9 22.20 49.77 1.34
N ALA A 10 21.45 50.62 0.61
CA ALA A 10 20.48 50.16 -0.40
C ALA A 10 21.16 49.50 -1.60
N VAL A 11 22.28 50.06 -2.08
CA VAL A 11 23.07 49.46 -3.18
C VAL A 11 23.68 48.14 -2.77
N ASP A 12 24.32 48.08 -1.59
CA ASP A 12 24.92 46.84 -1.11
C ASP A 12 23.88 45.75 -0.92
N LYS A 13 22.68 46.09 -0.39
CA LYS A 13 21.56 45.14 -0.29
C LYS A 13 21.08 44.68 -1.67
N ALA A 14 20.88 45.60 -2.61
CA ALA A 14 20.41 45.24 -3.94
C ALA A 14 21.43 44.36 -4.70
N LEU A 15 22.73 44.59 -4.50
CA LEU A 15 23.80 43.77 -5.06
C LEU A 15 23.85 42.38 -4.38
N ALA A 16 23.61 42.30 -3.08
CA ALA A 16 23.53 41.05 -2.35
C ALA A 16 22.32 40.21 -2.79
N ASP A 17 21.14 40.84 -2.88
CA ASP A 17 19.89 40.20 -3.37
C ASP A 17 20.07 39.74 -4.83
N TYR A 18 20.72 40.56 -5.68
CA TYR A 18 21.04 40.19 -7.05
C TYR A 18 21.99 38.98 -7.10
N ASN A 19 23.06 38.98 -6.29
CA ASN A 19 24.03 37.88 -6.24
C ASN A 19 23.42 36.60 -5.68
N GLU A 20 22.47 36.70 -4.74
CA GLU A 20 21.75 35.53 -4.22
C GLU A 20 20.90 34.87 -5.32
N HIS A 21 20.17 35.66 -6.09
CA HIS A 21 19.29 35.19 -7.17
C HIS A 21 20.03 34.89 -8.49
N MET A 22 21.08 35.66 -8.78
CA MET A 22 21.82 35.60 -10.04
C MET A 22 23.30 35.20 -9.87
N GLY A 23 23.70 34.77 -8.69
CA GLY A 23 25.10 34.47 -8.34
C GLY A 23 25.80 33.43 -9.22
N LYS A 24 25.02 32.59 -9.90
CA LYS A 24 25.48 31.64 -10.92
C LYS A 24 25.41 32.21 -12.34
N GLY A 25 24.96 33.47 -12.53
CA GLY A 25 24.70 34.07 -13.83
C GLY A 25 23.37 33.68 -14.45
N TYR A 26 22.55 32.87 -13.76
CA TYR A 26 21.22 32.42 -14.24
C TYR A 26 20.24 32.23 -13.09
N GLU A 27 18.95 32.30 -13.40
CA GLU A 27 17.81 31.97 -12.53
C GLU A 27 16.94 30.92 -13.23
N VAL A 28 16.63 29.82 -12.54
CA VAL A 28 15.68 28.82 -13.02
C VAL A 28 14.30 29.19 -12.49
N ASP A 29 13.38 29.54 -13.38
CA ASP A 29 11.99 29.87 -13.07
C ASP A 29 11.11 28.68 -13.55
N GLU A 30 10.90 27.72 -12.66
CA GLU A 30 10.12 26.50 -12.95
C GLU A 30 8.65 26.82 -13.23
N GLU A 31 8.08 27.84 -12.56
CA GLU A 31 6.68 28.22 -12.72
C GLU A 31 6.40 28.78 -14.13
N ASN A 32 7.28 29.66 -14.61
CA ASN A 32 7.18 30.23 -15.94
C ASN A 32 7.93 29.42 -17.01
N GLN A 33 8.53 28.28 -16.64
CA GLN A 33 9.28 27.39 -17.52
C GLN A 33 10.36 28.13 -18.32
N THR A 34 11.14 28.95 -17.63
CA THR A 34 12.20 29.73 -18.24
C THR A 34 13.49 29.72 -17.42
N LEU A 35 14.62 29.61 -18.11
CA LEU A 35 15.92 29.95 -17.60
C LEU A 35 16.20 31.40 -17.96
N LYS A 36 16.37 32.28 -16.97
CA LYS A 36 16.62 33.69 -17.14
C LYS A 36 18.10 34.00 -16.97
N MET A 37 18.65 34.74 -17.88
CA MET A 37 20.03 35.21 -17.84
C MET A 37 20.08 36.69 -18.28
N ILE A 38 21.01 37.46 -17.75
CA ILE A 38 21.20 38.86 -18.19
C ILE A 38 22.49 38.94 -19.02
N LYS A 39 22.34 39.31 -20.29
CA LYS A 39 23.48 39.44 -21.20
C LYS A 39 24.35 40.66 -20.86
N GLY A 40 25.64 40.42 -20.71
CA GLY A 40 26.60 41.49 -20.51
C GLY A 40 26.67 42.09 -19.11
N LEU A 41 25.95 41.53 -18.13
CA LEU A 41 26.04 41.94 -16.73
C LEU A 41 26.82 40.92 -15.91
N SER A 42 27.98 41.35 -15.41
CA SER A 42 28.69 40.69 -14.31
C SER A 42 28.67 41.64 -13.11
N THR A 43 28.27 41.15 -11.93
CA THR A 43 28.32 41.94 -10.70
C THR A 43 29.77 42.33 -10.33
N LYS A 44 30.76 41.59 -10.87
CA LYS A 44 32.20 41.88 -10.69
C LYS A 44 32.60 43.17 -11.37
N ASP A 45 31.85 43.65 -12.36
CA ASP A 45 32.12 44.84 -13.13
C ASP A 45 31.30 46.06 -12.65
N ILE A 46 30.46 45.87 -11.61
CA ILE A 46 29.74 46.97 -11.00
C ILE A 46 30.58 47.64 -9.92
N ASP A 47 31.07 48.84 -10.23
CA ASP A 47 31.70 49.71 -9.25
C ASP A 47 30.62 50.33 -8.33
N ALA A 48 30.45 49.73 -7.15
CA ALA A 48 29.42 50.14 -6.18
C ALA A 48 29.62 51.57 -5.70
N ASP A 49 30.86 52.06 -5.63
CA ASP A 49 31.18 53.45 -5.20
C ASP A 49 30.71 54.43 -6.28
N LYS A 50 31.06 54.21 -7.56
CA LYS A 50 30.57 55.03 -8.66
C LYS A 50 29.07 55.01 -8.84
N LEU A 51 28.44 53.81 -8.59
CA LEU A 51 27.00 53.71 -8.64
C LEU A 51 26.35 54.55 -7.54
N CYS A 52 26.86 54.47 -6.28
CA CYS A 52 26.40 55.30 -5.17
C CYS A 52 26.55 56.79 -5.45
N GLU A 53 27.72 57.23 -5.95
CA GLU A 53 27.96 58.64 -6.35
C GLU A 53 26.96 59.12 -7.40
N SER A 54 26.71 58.30 -8.41
CA SER A 54 25.72 58.60 -9.46
C SER A 54 24.32 58.74 -8.93
N ILE A 55 23.90 57.86 -7.99
CA ILE A 55 22.59 57.92 -7.35
C ILE A 55 22.46 59.18 -6.46
N VAL A 56 23.46 59.45 -5.62
CA VAL A 56 23.47 60.65 -4.77
C VAL A 56 23.39 61.92 -5.59
N LYS A 57 24.13 61.99 -6.71
CA LYS A 57 24.08 63.10 -7.65
C LYS A 57 22.70 63.25 -8.27
N ALA A 58 22.07 62.15 -8.71
CA ALA A 58 20.71 62.17 -9.28
C ALA A 58 19.66 62.68 -8.30
N PHE A 59 19.79 62.34 -7.01
CA PHE A 59 18.94 62.89 -5.96
C PHE A 59 19.13 64.40 -5.78
N SER A 60 20.39 64.91 -5.87
CA SER A 60 20.69 66.34 -5.76
C SER A 60 20.21 67.16 -6.95
N ASP A 61 20.26 66.58 -8.14
CA ASP A 61 19.89 67.22 -9.41
C ASP A 61 18.40 67.07 -9.75
N GLY A 62 17.64 66.34 -8.92
CA GLY A 62 16.20 66.06 -9.13
C GLY A 62 15.94 65.10 -10.29
N SER A 63 16.90 64.33 -10.73
CA SER A 63 16.77 63.29 -11.74
C SER A 63 16.07 62.07 -11.17
N GLY A 64 14.98 61.62 -11.80
CA GLY A 64 14.18 60.48 -11.29
C GLY A 64 14.81 59.10 -11.55
N ALA A 65 15.88 59.01 -12.32
CA ALA A 65 16.55 57.74 -12.68
C ALA A 65 18.04 57.95 -12.95
N VAL A 66 18.85 56.97 -12.65
CA VAL A 66 20.26 56.88 -12.97
C VAL A 66 20.45 55.77 -14.00
N LYS A 67 21.00 56.11 -15.16
CA LYS A 67 21.52 55.13 -16.10
C LYS A 67 22.98 54.86 -15.72
N TYR A 68 23.23 53.70 -15.17
CA TYR A 68 24.60 53.25 -14.90
C TYR A 68 25.07 52.35 -16.04
N GLU A 69 26.16 52.75 -16.70
CA GLU A 69 26.83 51.91 -17.68
C GLU A 69 27.96 51.18 -16.96
N ALA A 70 27.78 49.86 -16.75
CA ALA A 70 28.85 49.04 -16.20
C ALA A 70 30.00 49.02 -17.21
N GLY A 71 31.18 49.56 -16.78
CA GLY A 71 32.36 49.52 -17.60
C GLY A 71 32.97 48.15 -17.60
N GLY A 72 32.80 47.40 -18.68
CA GLY A 72 33.42 46.10 -18.86
C GLY A 72 33.28 45.66 -20.33
N GLU A 73 34.19 44.83 -20.82
CA GLU A 73 34.02 44.15 -22.09
C GLU A 73 32.82 43.22 -22.00
N ASN A 74 32.16 42.97 -23.14
CA ASN A 74 31.02 42.05 -23.20
C ASN A 74 31.39 40.76 -22.51
N ALA A 75 30.57 40.35 -21.53
CA ALA A 75 30.75 39.06 -20.90
C ALA A 75 30.75 37.96 -21.95
N GLU A 76 31.71 37.06 -21.89
CA GLU A 76 31.76 35.90 -22.77
C GLU A 76 30.41 35.15 -22.68
N ALA A 77 29.96 34.60 -23.81
CA ALA A 77 28.77 33.78 -23.82
C ALA A 77 28.97 32.60 -22.86
N PRO A 78 27.94 32.27 -22.04
CA PRO A 78 28.01 31.08 -21.21
C PRO A 78 28.27 29.82 -22.03
N ASP A 79 28.99 28.88 -21.45
CA ASP A 79 29.09 27.56 -22.02
C ASP A 79 27.75 26.82 -21.78
N PHE A 80 26.84 26.88 -22.78
CA PHE A 80 25.51 26.34 -22.69
C PHE A 80 25.51 24.80 -22.62
N ASP A 81 26.54 24.15 -23.15
CA ASP A 81 26.65 22.69 -23.05
C ASP A 81 26.99 22.28 -21.60
N LYS A 82 27.94 23.00 -20.98
CA LYS A 82 28.25 22.80 -19.56
C LYS A 82 27.07 23.19 -18.64
N LEU A 83 26.38 24.28 -18.98
CA LEU A 83 25.19 24.73 -18.23
C LEU A 83 24.07 23.72 -18.35
N HIS A 84 23.89 23.07 -19.49
CA HIS A 84 22.95 21.97 -19.69
C HIS A 84 23.29 20.79 -18.77
N GLU A 85 24.54 20.36 -18.72
CA GLU A 85 24.99 19.29 -17.81
C GLU A 85 24.79 19.65 -16.34
N GLU A 86 24.87 20.93 -15.97
CA GLU A 86 24.68 21.39 -14.57
C GLU A 86 23.20 21.46 -14.17
N ILE A 87 22.32 21.93 -15.08
CA ILE A 87 20.91 22.24 -14.75
C ILE A 87 19.97 21.10 -15.12
N CYS A 88 20.21 20.45 -16.27
CA CYS A 88 19.28 19.45 -16.78
C CYS A 88 19.36 18.14 -15.99
N ALA A 89 18.21 17.65 -15.63
CA ALA A 89 18.06 16.36 -14.96
C ALA A 89 16.69 15.77 -15.26
N GLU A 90 16.61 14.46 -15.33
CA GLU A 90 15.32 13.75 -15.40
C GLU A 90 14.50 13.92 -14.12
N ALA A 91 13.18 13.92 -14.27
CA ALA A 91 12.28 13.87 -13.11
C ALA A 91 12.52 12.61 -12.30
N LEU A 92 12.52 12.73 -10.99
CA LEU A 92 12.62 11.61 -10.05
C LEU A 92 11.39 11.56 -9.17
N ASP A 93 10.63 10.47 -9.27
CA ASP A 93 9.47 10.23 -8.41
C ASP A 93 9.92 9.83 -7.00
N ALA A 94 9.24 10.35 -5.99
CA ALA A 94 9.36 9.81 -4.64
C ALA A 94 8.87 8.36 -4.60
N LYS A 95 9.59 7.50 -3.87
CA LYS A 95 9.26 6.09 -3.65
C LYS A 95 9.27 5.79 -2.16
N TYR A 96 8.54 4.76 -1.75
CA TYR A 96 8.65 4.25 -0.37
C TYR A 96 9.99 3.57 -0.16
N ASP A 97 10.70 3.98 0.89
CA ASP A 97 11.92 3.33 1.37
C ASP A 97 11.59 2.40 2.54
N PRO A 98 11.74 1.08 2.38
CA PRO A 98 11.45 0.10 3.45
C PRO A 98 12.34 0.23 4.68
N GLU A 99 13.58 0.73 4.54
CA GLU A 99 14.53 0.84 5.64
C GLU A 99 14.16 2.01 6.56
N THR A 100 13.88 3.18 5.98
CA THR A 100 13.50 4.38 6.75
C THR A 100 12.00 4.47 7.03
N GLN A 101 11.18 3.68 6.31
CA GLN A 101 9.71 3.70 6.32
C GLN A 101 9.12 5.07 5.93
N LYS A 102 9.82 5.81 5.07
CA LYS A 102 9.44 7.14 4.58
C LYS A 102 9.50 7.21 3.06
N ALA A 103 9.02 8.32 2.51
CA ALA A 103 9.24 8.64 1.11
C ALA A 103 10.69 9.06 0.86
N THR A 104 11.26 8.62 -0.26
CA THR A 104 12.55 9.14 -0.76
C THR A 104 12.38 10.55 -1.30
N GLU A 105 13.49 11.24 -1.52
CA GLU A 105 13.52 12.53 -2.21
C GLU A 105 12.93 12.40 -3.62
N SER A 106 12.27 13.47 -4.06
CA SER A 106 11.77 13.65 -5.41
C SER A 106 12.52 14.83 -6.08
N ARG A 107 12.51 14.87 -7.40
CA ARG A 107 13.12 15.95 -8.15
C ARG A 107 12.30 16.29 -9.38
N VAL A 108 12.12 17.59 -9.63
CA VAL A 108 11.58 18.11 -10.89
C VAL A 108 12.58 17.87 -12.01
N GLY A 109 12.11 17.37 -13.13
CA GLY A 109 12.90 17.24 -14.34
C GLY A 109 12.97 18.57 -15.07
N ILE A 110 14.16 18.96 -15.50
CA ILE A 110 14.42 20.19 -16.24
C ILE A 110 15.26 19.87 -17.46
N GLU A 111 14.86 20.41 -18.61
CA GLU A 111 15.55 20.23 -19.88
C GLU A 111 15.49 21.53 -20.70
N PHE A 112 16.56 21.89 -21.41
CA PHE A 112 16.56 22.96 -22.39
C PHE A 112 17.49 22.64 -23.57
N ASP A 113 17.22 23.27 -24.71
CA ASP A 113 18.03 23.14 -25.91
C ASP A 113 19.20 24.15 -25.86
N ALA A 114 20.43 23.66 -25.64
CA ALA A 114 21.64 24.45 -25.54
C ALA A 114 21.94 25.26 -26.83
N LYS A 115 21.61 24.70 -28.02
CA LYS A 115 21.80 25.40 -29.30
C LYS A 115 20.82 26.56 -29.41
N LYS A 116 19.56 26.36 -29.09
CA LYS A 116 18.53 27.40 -29.07
C LYS A 116 18.84 28.47 -28.01
N ALA A 117 19.38 28.08 -26.88
CA ALA A 117 19.80 28.99 -25.82
C ALA A 117 20.92 29.93 -26.34
N ARG A 118 21.92 29.40 -27.05
CA ARG A 118 22.98 30.15 -27.68
C ARG A 118 22.42 31.14 -28.74
N GLU A 119 21.50 30.68 -29.59
CA GLU A 119 20.86 31.54 -30.58
C GLU A 119 20.10 32.73 -29.96
N LEU A 120 19.40 32.50 -28.85
CA LEU A 120 18.68 33.53 -28.10
C LEU A 120 19.63 34.52 -27.43
N TRP A 121 20.75 34.03 -26.89
CA TRP A 121 21.80 34.84 -26.30
C TRP A 121 22.44 35.74 -27.34
N ASP A 122 22.83 35.21 -28.50
CA ASP A 122 23.52 35.97 -29.57
C ASP A 122 22.66 37.11 -30.12
N LYS A 123 21.34 36.89 -30.22
CA LYS A 123 20.36 37.89 -30.70
C LYS A 123 20.00 38.96 -29.68
N ALA A 124 20.26 38.75 -28.42
CA ALA A 124 19.90 39.69 -27.37
C ALA A 124 20.87 40.88 -27.33
N GLU A 125 20.38 42.05 -26.96
CA GLU A 125 21.20 43.22 -26.68
C GLU A 125 21.85 43.12 -25.27
N ASN A 126 22.97 43.83 -25.09
CA ASN A 126 23.59 43.91 -23.77
C ASN A 126 22.67 44.58 -22.77
N GLY A 127 22.56 44.01 -21.57
CA GLY A 127 21.63 44.42 -20.51
C GLY A 127 20.24 43.81 -20.64
N ALA A 128 19.96 43.07 -21.70
CA ALA A 128 18.67 42.39 -21.86
C ALA A 128 18.58 41.10 -21.06
N THR A 129 17.41 40.82 -20.52
CA THR A 129 17.11 39.51 -19.94
C THR A 129 16.79 38.50 -21.03
N VAL A 130 17.66 37.52 -21.19
CA VAL A 130 17.47 36.38 -22.10
C VAL A 130 16.62 35.34 -21.38
N LYS A 131 15.48 34.99 -21.98
CA LYS A 131 14.58 33.94 -21.47
C LYS A 131 14.69 32.70 -22.34
N ILE A 132 15.31 31.65 -21.82
CA ILE A 132 15.50 30.38 -22.51
C ILE A 132 14.34 29.46 -22.06
N PRO A 133 13.54 28.93 -22.99
CA PRO A 133 12.44 28.01 -22.62
C PRO A 133 12.98 26.74 -21.98
N LEU A 134 12.35 26.33 -20.87
CA LEU A 134 12.58 25.05 -20.19
C LEU A 134 11.44 24.08 -20.49
N ALA A 135 11.78 22.81 -20.68
CA ALA A 135 10.83 21.73 -20.54
C ALA A 135 10.88 21.25 -19.06
N VAL A 136 9.80 21.46 -18.34
CA VAL A 136 9.68 21.11 -16.92
C VAL A 136 8.78 19.88 -16.79
N THR A 137 9.30 18.81 -16.20
CA THR A 137 8.55 17.57 -15.92
C THR A 137 8.40 17.42 -14.41
N GLN A 138 7.16 17.45 -13.93
CA GLN A 138 6.89 17.22 -12.50
C GLN A 138 7.01 15.74 -12.16
N PRO A 139 7.52 15.37 -10.98
CA PRO A 139 7.47 14.02 -10.50
C PRO A 139 5.99 13.61 -10.30
N LYS A 140 5.67 12.32 -10.49
CA LYS A 140 4.34 11.77 -10.25
C LYS A 140 3.89 12.03 -8.81
N TYR A 141 4.81 11.85 -7.88
CA TYR A 141 4.63 12.17 -6.46
C TYR A 141 5.86 12.90 -5.94
N THR A 142 5.66 14.02 -5.26
CA THR A 142 6.71 14.64 -4.45
C THR A 142 6.88 13.86 -3.15
N GLN A 143 8.03 14.01 -2.49
CA GLN A 143 8.27 13.42 -1.17
C GLN A 143 7.17 13.78 -0.18
N GLU A 144 6.80 15.05 -0.08
CA GLU A 144 5.76 15.54 0.83
C GLU A 144 4.38 14.93 0.52
N GLN A 145 4.02 14.82 -0.78
CA GLN A 145 2.77 14.19 -1.18
C GLN A 145 2.74 12.71 -0.78
N LEU A 146 3.82 11.99 -1.09
CA LEU A 146 3.88 10.56 -0.78
C LEU A 146 3.88 10.32 0.74
N ASP A 147 4.63 11.09 1.53
CA ASP A 147 4.62 10.97 2.99
C ASP A 147 3.21 11.16 3.60
N LYS A 148 2.40 12.06 3.03
CA LYS A 148 0.99 12.25 3.44
C LYS A 148 0.06 11.12 3.00
N MET A 149 0.38 10.44 1.89
CA MET A 149 -0.44 9.36 1.34
C MET A 149 -0.14 8.00 1.99
N LEU A 150 1.09 7.81 2.51
CA LEU A 150 1.49 6.54 3.10
C LEU A 150 0.61 6.17 4.30
N PHE A 151 -0.07 5.01 4.20
CA PHE A 151 -0.95 4.49 5.26
C PHE A 151 -2.09 5.44 5.68
N ALA A 152 -2.53 6.34 4.80
CA ALA A 152 -3.59 7.31 5.10
C ALA A 152 -4.99 6.69 5.08
N ASP A 153 -5.18 5.61 4.31
CA ASP A 153 -6.50 5.05 4.02
C ASP A 153 -6.65 3.65 4.62
N LYS A 154 -7.85 3.37 5.14
CA LYS A 154 -8.24 2.02 5.54
C LYS A 154 -8.80 1.26 4.33
N LEU A 155 -7.98 0.37 3.76
CA LEU A 155 -8.29 -0.38 2.55
C LEU A 155 -9.24 -1.55 2.80
N GLY A 156 -9.16 -2.18 3.96
CA GLY A 156 -10.00 -3.31 4.33
C GLY A 156 -10.03 -3.53 5.83
N SER A 157 -11.10 -4.12 6.34
CA SER A 157 -11.27 -4.36 7.77
C SER A 157 -12.21 -5.53 8.03
N GLN A 158 -11.93 -6.28 9.11
CA GLN A 158 -12.84 -7.30 9.64
C GLN A 158 -12.79 -7.31 11.15
N THR A 159 -13.95 -7.53 11.76
CA THR A 159 -14.09 -7.74 13.20
C THR A 159 -14.72 -9.10 13.48
N THR A 160 -14.15 -9.85 14.42
CA THR A 160 -14.71 -11.12 14.90
C THR A 160 -14.75 -11.17 16.41
N GLY A 161 -15.85 -11.71 16.97
CA GLY A 161 -16.05 -11.84 18.42
C GLY A 161 -15.47 -13.13 18.98
N TYR A 162 -14.87 -13.07 20.18
CA TYR A 162 -14.41 -14.23 20.95
C TYR A 162 -14.90 -14.20 22.41
N ALA A 163 -16.09 -13.62 22.63
CA ALA A 163 -16.69 -13.46 23.95
C ALA A 163 -16.90 -14.80 24.70
N SER A 164 -17.28 -15.88 23.99
CA SER A 164 -17.44 -17.22 24.52
C SER A 164 -16.15 -17.97 24.81
N SER A 165 -14.98 -17.37 24.46
CA SER A 165 -13.67 -18.00 24.66
C SER A 165 -13.28 -18.03 26.13
N ASN A 166 -12.74 -19.16 26.62
CA ASN A 166 -12.06 -19.21 27.89
C ASN A 166 -10.78 -18.30 27.89
N ALA A 167 -10.21 -18.06 29.06
CA ALA A 167 -9.07 -17.16 29.23
C ALA A 167 -7.85 -17.55 28.35
N ASN A 168 -7.55 -18.85 28.26
CA ASN A 168 -6.42 -19.35 27.49
C ASN A 168 -6.59 -19.09 25.98
N ARG A 169 -7.79 -19.39 25.45
CA ARG A 169 -8.12 -19.13 24.05
C ARG A 169 -8.06 -17.62 23.73
N ALA A 170 -8.60 -16.80 24.62
CA ALA A 170 -8.54 -15.35 24.46
C ALA A 170 -7.09 -14.85 24.43
N THR A 171 -6.25 -15.33 25.38
CA THR A 171 -4.81 -15.02 25.38
C THR A 171 -4.14 -15.37 24.04
N ASN A 172 -4.46 -16.53 23.45
CA ASN A 172 -3.89 -16.94 22.17
C ASN A 172 -4.33 -16.05 21.02
N VAL A 173 -5.61 -15.65 20.94
CA VAL A 173 -6.12 -14.71 19.95
C VAL A 173 -5.42 -13.37 20.08
N GLU A 174 -5.36 -12.80 21.29
CA GLU A 174 -4.74 -11.50 21.56
C GLU A 174 -3.24 -11.51 21.29
N LEU A 175 -2.53 -12.60 21.66
CA LEU A 175 -1.11 -12.74 21.43
C LEU A 175 -0.78 -12.86 19.93
N SER A 176 -1.53 -13.66 19.17
CA SER A 176 -1.34 -13.79 17.73
C SER A 176 -1.67 -12.49 16.99
N ALA A 177 -2.71 -11.76 17.42
CA ALA A 177 -3.02 -10.43 16.90
C ALA A 177 -1.88 -9.44 17.17
N LYS A 178 -1.34 -9.43 18.40
CA LYS A 178 -0.20 -8.57 18.76
C LYS A 178 1.04 -8.82 17.90
N LYS A 179 1.31 -10.08 17.53
CA LYS A 179 2.48 -10.46 16.72
C LYS A 179 2.42 -9.95 15.28
N ILE A 180 1.23 -9.78 14.72
CA ILE A 180 1.03 -9.24 13.37
C ILE A 180 0.78 -7.73 13.35
N ASN A 181 0.52 -7.12 14.52
CA ASN A 181 0.23 -5.70 14.61
C ASN A 181 1.42 -4.84 14.23
N GLY A 182 1.19 -3.85 13.37
CA GLY A 182 2.21 -2.94 12.90
C GLY A 182 3.09 -3.51 11.79
N TYR A 183 2.83 -4.74 11.31
CA TYR A 183 3.60 -5.32 10.21
C TYR A 183 3.38 -4.52 8.92
N ILE A 184 4.47 -4.09 8.30
CA ILE A 184 4.46 -3.38 7.02
C ILE A 184 4.91 -4.34 5.93
N LEU A 185 4.18 -4.33 4.81
CA LEU A 185 4.44 -5.14 3.63
C LEU A 185 4.66 -4.23 2.44
N ALA A 186 5.87 -4.20 1.90
CA ALA A 186 6.21 -3.39 0.73
C ALA A 186 5.49 -3.89 -0.54
N PRO A 187 5.39 -3.07 -1.59
CA PRO A 187 4.85 -3.50 -2.89
C PRO A 187 5.54 -4.76 -3.41
N GLY A 188 4.75 -5.73 -3.82
CA GLY A 188 5.23 -7.01 -4.35
C GLY A 188 5.64 -8.06 -3.32
N GLU A 189 5.78 -7.71 -2.04
CA GLU A 189 6.10 -8.65 -0.97
C GLU A 189 4.93 -9.55 -0.58
N THR A 190 5.27 -10.71 -0.03
CA THR A 190 4.29 -11.71 0.44
C THR A 190 4.36 -11.86 1.95
N PHE A 191 3.23 -11.64 2.62
CA PHE A 191 3.04 -11.95 4.03
C PHE A 191 2.83 -13.45 4.23
N SER A 192 3.46 -14.04 5.25
CA SER A 192 3.24 -15.41 5.71
C SER A 192 2.85 -15.40 7.18
N TYR A 193 1.64 -15.87 7.48
CA TYR A 193 1.12 -15.88 8.86
C TYR A 193 1.99 -16.73 9.78
N ASN A 194 2.38 -17.94 9.33
CA ASN A 194 3.21 -18.83 10.14
C ASN A 194 4.59 -18.26 10.39
N THR A 195 5.20 -17.58 9.41
CA THR A 195 6.51 -16.93 9.57
C THR A 195 6.45 -15.79 10.59
N VAL A 196 5.45 -14.91 10.50
CA VAL A 196 5.33 -13.71 11.35
C VAL A 196 4.91 -14.07 12.78
N VAL A 197 3.92 -14.95 12.95
CA VAL A 197 3.46 -15.38 14.29
C VAL A 197 4.47 -16.33 14.96
N GLY A 198 5.18 -17.13 14.18
CA GLY A 198 6.15 -18.11 14.65
C GLY A 198 5.51 -19.37 15.21
N LYS A 199 6.35 -20.29 15.69
CA LYS A 199 5.90 -21.53 16.34
C LYS A 199 5.11 -21.22 17.62
N ARG A 200 3.97 -21.90 17.79
CA ARG A 200 3.08 -21.74 18.97
C ARG A 200 3.60 -22.65 20.08
N THR A 201 4.34 -22.07 21.02
CA THR A 201 4.90 -22.79 22.18
C THR A 201 4.51 -22.09 23.49
N ALA A 202 4.61 -22.80 24.60
CA ALA A 202 4.36 -22.23 25.92
C ALA A 202 5.37 -21.12 26.25
N GLU A 203 6.63 -21.27 25.82
CA GLU A 203 7.72 -20.29 25.98
C GLU A 203 7.41 -19.00 25.21
N ALA A 204 6.76 -19.10 24.04
CA ALA A 204 6.30 -17.97 23.27
C ALA A 204 5.03 -17.29 23.86
N GLY A 205 4.53 -17.81 24.97
CA GLY A 205 3.37 -17.28 25.72
C GLY A 205 2.02 -17.88 25.32
N PHE A 206 1.97 -18.82 24.36
CA PHE A 206 0.73 -19.48 23.98
C PHE A 206 0.27 -20.48 25.05
N LYS A 207 -1.05 -20.60 25.20
CA LYS A 207 -1.71 -21.44 26.20
C LYS A 207 -2.41 -22.63 25.54
N SER A 208 -2.60 -23.71 26.31
CA SER A 208 -3.44 -24.84 25.88
C SER A 208 -4.91 -24.40 25.86
N ALA A 209 -5.55 -24.60 24.73
CA ALA A 209 -6.97 -24.30 24.52
C ALA A 209 -7.53 -25.23 23.44
N GLY A 210 -8.88 -25.26 23.32
CA GLY A 210 -9.56 -26.08 22.34
C GLY A 210 -9.16 -25.75 20.90
N ALA A 211 -8.80 -26.76 20.15
CA ALA A 211 -8.50 -26.73 18.70
C ALA A 211 -9.18 -27.92 18.02
N TYR A 212 -9.40 -27.84 16.72
CA TYR A 212 -9.90 -28.95 15.93
C TYR A 212 -8.72 -29.71 15.33
N ALA A 213 -8.59 -31.00 15.66
CA ALA A 213 -7.60 -31.89 15.07
C ALA A 213 -8.18 -33.28 14.87
N GLY A 214 -8.02 -33.86 13.68
CA GLY A 214 -8.50 -35.20 13.36
C GLY A 214 -10.01 -35.38 13.53
N GLY A 215 -10.81 -34.33 13.30
CA GLY A 215 -12.27 -34.41 13.46
C GLY A 215 -12.79 -34.31 14.90
N LYS A 216 -11.94 -33.99 15.87
CA LYS A 216 -12.29 -33.86 17.28
C LYS A 216 -11.79 -32.54 17.86
N VAL A 217 -12.45 -32.09 18.93
CA VAL A 217 -11.93 -31.01 19.78
C VAL A 217 -10.84 -31.57 20.68
N VAL A 218 -9.64 -31.06 20.54
CA VAL A 218 -8.48 -31.41 21.35
C VAL A 218 -7.93 -30.19 22.08
N GLN A 219 -7.19 -30.40 23.15
CA GLN A 219 -6.48 -29.33 23.84
C GLN A 219 -5.07 -29.20 23.22
N GLU A 220 -4.80 -28.05 22.60
CA GLU A 220 -3.53 -27.81 21.91
C GLU A 220 -2.97 -26.43 22.26
N ILE A 221 -1.65 -26.30 22.37
CA ILE A 221 -0.98 -25.00 22.58
C ILE A 221 -1.21 -24.13 21.35
N GLY A 222 -1.81 -22.94 21.55
CA GLY A 222 -2.18 -22.03 20.46
C GLY A 222 -3.60 -22.22 19.95
N GLY A 223 -4.43 -23.06 20.58
CA GLY A 223 -5.84 -23.19 20.20
C GLY A 223 -6.54 -21.84 20.15
N GLY A 224 -7.25 -21.56 19.03
CA GLY A 224 -7.95 -20.30 18.76
C GLY A 224 -7.28 -19.34 17.78
N ILE A 225 -6.00 -19.53 17.44
CA ILE A 225 -5.27 -18.59 16.54
C ILE A 225 -5.83 -18.54 15.11
N CYS A 226 -6.51 -19.59 14.65
CA CYS A 226 -7.16 -19.59 13.34
C CYS A 226 -8.27 -18.53 13.23
N GLN A 227 -8.80 -18.04 14.36
CA GLN A 227 -9.68 -16.88 14.33
C GLN A 227 -8.94 -15.62 13.89
N THR A 228 -7.69 -15.45 14.35
CA THR A 228 -6.85 -14.30 13.93
C THR A 228 -6.48 -14.41 12.45
N SER A 229 -6.08 -15.58 11.96
CA SER A 229 -5.78 -15.76 10.53
C SER A 229 -6.99 -15.58 9.64
N SER A 230 -8.18 -16.05 10.05
CA SER A 230 -9.43 -15.85 9.31
C SER A 230 -9.88 -14.39 9.30
N THR A 231 -9.73 -13.68 10.43
CA THR A 231 -10.04 -12.24 10.49
C THR A 231 -9.10 -11.44 9.58
N LEU A 232 -7.80 -11.80 9.56
CA LEU A 232 -6.83 -11.19 8.66
C LEU A 232 -7.11 -11.53 7.18
N TYR A 233 -7.52 -12.78 6.89
CA TYR A 233 -7.92 -13.19 5.54
C TYR A 233 -9.08 -12.33 5.02
N CYS A 234 -10.13 -12.15 5.81
CA CYS A 234 -11.24 -11.28 5.45
C CYS A 234 -10.77 -9.82 5.21
N ALA A 235 -9.94 -9.28 6.10
CA ALA A 235 -9.41 -7.93 5.94
C ALA A 235 -8.58 -7.78 4.65
N ALA A 236 -7.76 -8.80 4.30
CA ALA A 236 -6.98 -8.86 3.06
C ALA A 236 -7.89 -8.94 1.81
N LEU A 237 -8.98 -9.71 1.87
CA LEU A 237 -9.98 -9.76 0.79
C LEU A 237 -10.63 -8.39 0.56
N TYR A 238 -11.07 -7.72 1.63
CA TYR A 238 -11.69 -6.38 1.54
C TYR A 238 -10.69 -5.30 1.07
N ALA A 239 -9.39 -5.46 1.37
CA ALA A 239 -8.32 -4.60 0.86
C ALA A 239 -7.93 -4.91 -0.60
N ASN A 240 -8.60 -5.87 -1.25
CA ASN A 240 -8.33 -6.35 -2.60
C ASN A 240 -6.89 -6.87 -2.80
N LEU A 241 -6.31 -7.52 -1.79
CA LEU A 241 -4.98 -8.10 -1.87
C LEU A 241 -5.01 -9.48 -2.54
N GLU A 242 -3.92 -9.86 -3.18
CA GLU A 242 -3.74 -11.17 -3.82
C GLU A 242 -3.56 -12.26 -2.76
N ILE A 243 -4.44 -13.27 -2.75
CA ILE A 243 -4.32 -14.41 -1.85
C ILE A 243 -3.39 -15.45 -2.49
N VAL A 244 -2.27 -15.72 -1.85
CA VAL A 244 -1.22 -16.65 -2.35
C VAL A 244 -1.43 -18.06 -1.83
N ALA A 245 -1.86 -18.22 -0.58
CA ALA A 245 -2.17 -19.50 0.04
C ALA A 245 -3.27 -19.35 1.08
N ARG A 246 -4.21 -20.25 1.08
CA ARG A 246 -5.29 -20.35 2.07
C ARG A 246 -5.85 -21.75 2.11
N ASP A 247 -5.96 -22.29 3.29
CA ASP A 247 -6.65 -23.55 3.55
C ASP A 247 -7.92 -23.27 4.39
N GLU A 248 -9.03 -23.94 4.05
CA GLU A 248 -10.25 -23.90 4.87
C GLU A 248 -10.14 -24.82 6.06
N HIS A 249 -10.97 -24.58 7.07
CA HIS A 249 -11.15 -25.53 8.17
C HIS A 249 -11.88 -26.79 7.69
N GLY A 250 -11.56 -27.93 8.26
CA GLY A 250 -12.31 -29.17 8.01
C GLY A 250 -13.77 -29.11 8.49
N PHE A 251 -14.09 -28.26 9.48
CA PHE A 251 -15.43 -28.02 10.02
C PHE A 251 -15.75 -26.53 9.95
N ALA A 252 -17.03 -26.22 9.77
CA ALA A 252 -17.48 -24.83 9.72
C ALA A 252 -17.17 -24.07 11.02
N VAL A 253 -16.66 -22.85 10.86
CA VAL A 253 -16.46 -21.90 11.96
C VAL A 253 -17.61 -20.89 11.99
N SER A 254 -17.92 -20.35 13.15
CA SER A 254 -19.08 -19.46 13.34
C SER A 254 -18.74 -17.97 13.35
N TYR A 255 -17.46 -17.61 13.35
CA TYR A 255 -17.01 -16.22 13.52
C TYR A 255 -16.81 -15.47 12.19
N VAL A 256 -16.85 -16.15 11.04
CA VAL A 256 -16.82 -15.57 9.69
C VAL A 256 -17.86 -16.26 8.79
N PRO A 257 -18.28 -15.63 7.68
CA PRO A 257 -19.15 -16.26 6.68
C PRO A 257 -18.53 -17.50 6.04
N TRP A 258 -19.36 -18.33 5.40
CA TRP A 258 -18.93 -19.51 4.66
C TRP A 258 -17.84 -19.17 3.62
N GLY A 259 -16.75 -19.95 3.62
CA GLY A 259 -15.64 -19.78 2.68
C GLY A 259 -14.72 -18.60 2.97
N MET A 260 -14.94 -17.85 4.05
CA MET A 260 -14.13 -16.70 4.44
C MET A 260 -13.23 -16.97 5.65
N ASP A 261 -12.95 -18.21 5.95
CA ASP A 261 -12.02 -18.65 6.98
C ASP A 261 -10.65 -19.02 6.39
N ALA A 262 -9.64 -19.01 7.23
CA ALA A 262 -8.29 -19.48 6.89
C ALA A 262 -7.70 -20.24 8.09
N THR A 263 -7.48 -21.54 7.94
CA THR A 263 -6.85 -22.37 8.97
C THR A 263 -5.34 -22.32 8.85
N VAL A 264 -4.65 -22.35 10.00
CA VAL A 264 -3.20 -22.31 10.08
C VAL A 264 -2.67 -23.26 11.13
N SER A 265 -1.58 -23.95 10.85
CA SER A 265 -0.82 -24.71 11.84
C SER A 265 0.67 -24.67 11.54
N TRP A 266 1.52 -24.86 12.55
CA TRP A 266 2.97 -24.85 12.34
C TRP A 266 3.41 -26.11 11.60
N GLY A 267 4.01 -25.90 10.41
CA GLY A 267 4.43 -27.00 9.54
C GLY A 267 3.30 -27.67 8.75
N GLY A 268 2.10 -27.10 8.75
CA GLY A 268 0.92 -27.56 8.02
C GLY A 268 0.24 -26.44 7.24
N PRO A 269 -1.10 -26.30 7.32
CA PRO A 269 -1.85 -25.26 6.64
C PRO A 269 -1.28 -23.86 6.88
N GLU A 270 -1.32 -23.02 5.82
CA GLU A 270 -0.70 -21.70 5.82
C GLU A 270 -1.66 -20.65 5.23
N PHE A 271 -1.54 -19.42 5.74
CA PHE A 271 -2.21 -18.27 5.14
C PHE A 271 -1.16 -17.28 4.66
N LYS A 272 -1.19 -17.00 3.35
CA LYS A 272 -0.30 -16.05 2.68
C LYS A 272 -1.09 -15.13 1.77
N PHE A 273 -0.71 -13.85 1.75
CA PHE A 273 -1.18 -12.89 0.77
C PHE A 273 -0.05 -11.99 0.32
N LYS A 274 -0.18 -11.41 -0.88
CA LYS A 274 0.81 -10.51 -1.47
C LYS A 274 0.25 -9.10 -1.52
N ASN A 275 1.10 -8.13 -1.25
CA ASN A 275 0.79 -6.75 -1.55
C ASN A 275 0.95 -6.51 -3.06
N ASN A 276 -0.16 -6.57 -3.79
CA ASN A 276 -0.25 -6.32 -5.23
C ASN A 276 -0.55 -4.84 -5.54
N ARG A 277 -0.45 -3.95 -4.55
CA ARG A 277 -0.68 -2.51 -4.71
C ARG A 277 0.63 -1.78 -5.00
N GLU A 278 0.53 -0.54 -5.50
CA GLU A 278 1.68 0.33 -5.80
C GLU A 278 2.41 0.82 -4.53
N PHE A 279 1.70 0.92 -3.40
CA PHE A 279 2.20 1.44 -2.14
C PHE A 279 2.25 0.38 -1.04
N PRO A 280 3.05 0.60 0.01
CA PRO A 280 3.10 -0.32 1.14
C PRO A 280 1.76 -0.36 1.87
N ILE A 281 1.50 -1.50 2.53
CA ILE A 281 0.36 -1.68 3.41
C ILE A 281 0.83 -1.99 4.82
N LYS A 282 0.00 -1.67 5.82
CA LYS A 282 0.24 -1.90 7.24
C LYS A 282 -0.91 -2.63 7.87
N ILE A 283 -0.61 -3.69 8.61
CA ILE A 283 -1.60 -4.43 9.41
C ILE A 283 -1.75 -3.73 10.76
N VAL A 284 -2.98 -3.39 11.12
CA VAL A 284 -3.32 -2.82 12.43
C VAL A 284 -4.32 -3.75 13.11
N THR A 285 -4.06 -4.14 14.36
CA THR A 285 -4.93 -5.01 15.13
C THR A 285 -5.39 -4.37 16.42
N LYS A 286 -6.63 -4.64 16.81
CA LYS A 286 -7.24 -4.13 18.02
C LYS A 286 -8.05 -5.23 18.71
N CYS A 287 -7.74 -5.50 19.97
CA CYS A 287 -8.47 -6.45 20.79
C CYS A 287 -9.14 -5.71 21.94
N GLU A 288 -10.44 -5.47 21.83
CA GLU A 288 -11.22 -4.74 22.84
C GLU A 288 -12.57 -5.43 23.06
N ASN A 289 -13.03 -5.48 24.29
CA ASN A 289 -14.32 -6.05 24.65
C ASN A 289 -14.57 -7.46 24.08
N ARG A 290 -13.54 -8.28 24.02
CA ARG A 290 -13.58 -9.63 23.39
C ARG A 290 -13.94 -9.61 21.89
N GLN A 291 -13.59 -8.53 21.22
CA GLN A 291 -13.62 -8.41 19.76
C GLN A 291 -12.22 -8.20 19.24
N LEU A 292 -11.89 -8.92 18.19
CA LEU A 292 -10.67 -8.75 17.40
C LEU A 292 -11.04 -8.00 16.13
N THR A 293 -10.51 -6.81 15.96
CA THR A 293 -10.57 -6.05 14.71
C THR A 293 -9.19 -6.07 14.06
N ILE A 294 -9.15 -6.40 12.78
CA ILE A 294 -7.95 -6.30 11.95
C ILE A 294 -8.25 -5.37 10.79
N GLU A 295 -7.38 -4.39 10.59
CA GLU A 295 -7.46 -3.39 9.52
C GLU A 295 -6.19 -3.46 8.67
N ILE A 296 -6.36 -3.30 7.35
CA ILE A 296 -5.27 -3.09 6.41
C ILE A 296 -5.29 -1.61 6.03
N TRP A 297 -4.24 -0.89 6.39
CA TRP A 297 -4.03 0.51 6.05
C TRP A 297 -3.04 0.63 4.90
N GLY A 298 -3.25 1.60 4.02
CA GLY A 298 -2.39 1.84 2.86
C GLY A 298 -2.74 3.14 2.18
N THR A 299 -2.53 3.20 0.86
CA THR A 299 -2.89 4.35 0.01
C THR A 299 -3.98 3.92 -0.95
N ASP A 300 -5.12 4.57 -0.90
CA ASP A 300 -6.19 4.41 -1.88
C ASP A 300 -5.97 5.38 -3.04
N THR A 301 -5.79 4.83 -4.25
CA THR A 301 -5.49 5.61 -5.45
C THR A 301 -6.67 5.78 -6.40
N ASP A 302 -7.73 4.99 -6.23
CA ASP A 302 -8.83 4.94 -7.20
C ASP A 302 -10.24 4.90 -6.56
N GLY A 303 -10.33 4.79 -5.23
CA GLY A 303 -11.59 4.69 -4.49
C GLY A 303 -12.34 3.38 -4.72
N SER A 304 -11.67 2.35 -5.28
CA SER A 304 -12.29 1.04 -5.49
C SER A 304 -12.45 0.29 -4.16
N TYR A 305 -13.50 -0.53 -4.07
CA TYR A 305 -13.77 -1.31 -2.87
C TYR A 305 -14.30 -2.71 -3.20
N VAL A 306 -14.18 -3.62 -2.24
CA VAL A 306 -14.58 -5.01 -2.37
C VAL A 306 -15.83 -5.31 -1.55
N LYS A 307 -16.76 -6.04 -2.16
CA LYS A 307 -17.81 -6.82 -1.46
C LYS A 307 -17.58 -8.30 -1.71
N MET A 308 -17.71 -9.11 -0.66
CA MET A 308 -17.67 -10.55 -0.79
C MET A 308 -19.08 -11.08 -0.95
N ASP A 309 -19.23 -12.03 -1.86
CA ASP A 309 -20.47 -12.79 -2.08
C ASP A 309 -20.18 -14.29 -1.94
N TYR A 310 -21.14 -15.09 -1.53
CA TYR A 310 -20.97 -16.54 -1.43
C TYR A 310 -22.27 -17.30 -1.71
N SER A 311 -22.09 -18.53 -2.13
CA SER A 311 -23.16 -19.55 -2.20
C SER A 311 -22.73 -20.74 -1.40
N ALA A 312 -23.64 -21.31 -0.61
CA ALA A 312 -23.38 -22.50 0.19
C ALA A 312 -24.54 -23.50 0.02
N TRP A 313 -24.22 -24.79 -0.01
CA TRP A 313 -25.21 -25.86 -0.15
C TRP A 313 -24.78 -27.12 0.58
N THR A 314 -25.76 -27.89 1.05
CA THR A 314 -25.55 -29.18 1.74
C THR A 314 -25.01 -30.23 0.76
N VAL A 315 -24.07 -31.02 1.25
CA VAL A 315 -23.55 -32.21 0.58
C VAL A 315 -24.09 -33.44 1.24
N TYR A 316 -24.60 -34.36 0.45
CA TYR A 316 -25.15 -35.61 0.87
C TYR A 316 -24.20 -36.77 0.56
N ASP A 317 -24.29 -37.84 1.37
CA ASP A 317 -23.53 -39.05 1.15
C ASP A 317 -23.96 -39.75 -0.16
N THR A 318 -23.00 -40.31 -0.89
CA THR A 318 -23.27 -40.96 -2.17
C THR A 318 -23.99 -42.31 -2.04
N THR A 319 -23.77 -43.03 -0.94
CA THR A 319 -24.39 -44.31 -0.66
C THR A 319 -25.75 -44.11 0.01
N TYR A 320 -25.88 -43.08 0.83
CA TYR A 320 -27.10 -42.72 1.54
C TYR A 320 -27.54 -41.30 1.18
N PRO A 321 -28.23 -41.10 0.03
CA PRO A 321 -28.52 -39.75 -0.48
C PRO A 321 -29.42 -38.86 0.39
N SER A 322 -30.01 -39.41 1.45
CA SER A 322 -30.73 -38.63 2.47
C SER A 322 -29.87 -38.16 3.63
N VAL A 323 -28.63 -38.65 3.72
CA VAL A 323 -27.73 -38.33 4.83
C VAL A 323 -26.82 -37.14 4.46
N ALA A 324 -27.02 -36.04 5.14
CA ALA A 324 -26.17 -34.84 5.00
C ALA A 324 -24.84 -35.06 5.71
N ILE A 325 -23.73 -34.84 5.02
CA ILE A 325 -22.35 -35.09 5.48
C ILE A 325 -21.49 -33.84 5.55
N GLY A 326 -21.96 -32.73 5.02
CA GLY A 326 -21.19 -31.48 5.03
C GLY A 326 -21.86 -30.36 4.27
N THR A 327 -21.12 -29.24 4.16
CA THR A 327 -21.51 -28.07 3.35
C THR A 327 -20.39 -27.68 2.43
N LYS A 328 -20.68 -27.47 1.15
CA LYS A 328 -19.78 -26.79 0.21
C LYS A 328 -20.12 -25.31 0.14
N ALA A 329 -19.10 -24.46 -0.03
CA ALA A 329 -19.25 -23.04 -0.26
C ALA A 329 -18.34 -22.58 -1.39
N VAL A 330 -18.84 -21.62 -2.16
CA VAL A 330 -18.06 -20.89 -3.17
C VAL A 330 -18.13 -19.42 -2.82
N THR A 331 -16.99 -18.76 -2.74
CA THR A 331 -16.93 -17.32 -2.50
C THR A 331 -16.52 -16.58 -3.77
N TYR A 332 -17.01 -15.36 -3.89
CA TYR A 332 -16.71 -14.46 -5.01
C TYR A 332 -16.26 -13.12 -4.47
N ARG A 333 -15.18 -12.59 -5.04
CA ARG A 333 -14.71 -11.23 -4.82
C ARG A 333 -15.34 -10.33 -5.87
N CYS A 334 -16.15 -9.38 -5.43
CA CYS A 334 -16.80 -8.39 -6.28
C CYS A 334 -16.12 -7.03 -6.04
N VAL A 335 -15.41 -6.54 -7.05
CA VAL A 335 -14.72 -5.23 -7.01
C VAL A 335 -15.64 -4.19 -7.63
N TYR A 336 -15.81 -3.07 -6.96
CA TYR A 336 -16.62 -1.93 -7.39
C TYR A 336 -15.74 -0.69 -7.50
N ASP A 337 -16.08 0.20 -8.45
CA ASP A 337 -15.49 1.53 -8.51
C ASP A 337 -16.06 2.45 -7.40
N LYS A 338 -15.51 3.65 -7.27
CA LYS A 338 -15.97 4.67 -6.32
C LYS A 338 -17.43 5.07 -6.51
N ASP A 339 -18.01 4.91 -7.70
CA ASP A 339 -19.38 5.26 -8.07
C ASP A 339 -20.37 4.10 -7.84
N GLY A 340 -19.85 2.93 -7.41
CA GLY A 340 -20.64 1.75 -7.11
C GLY A 340 -20.91 0.82 -8.29
N ASN A 341 -20.25 1.01 -9.43
CA ASN A 341 -20.37 0.11 -10.58
C ASN A 341 -19.48 -1.11 -10.38
N LEU A 342 -19.98 -2.29 -10.74
CA LEU A 342 -19.23 -3.53 -10.65
C LEU A 342 -18.13 -3.56 -11.73
N ILE A 343 -16.87 -3.58 -11.29
CA ILE A 343 -15.69 -3.73 -12.16
C ILE A 343 -15.46 -5.21 -12.50
N SER A 344 -15.50 -6.07 -11.48
CA SER A 344 -15.26 -7.50 -11.65
C SER A 344 -15.95 -8.34 -10.60
N ARG A 345 -16.32 -9.58 -10.95
CA ARG A 345 -16.79 -10.62 -10.02
C ARG A 345 -16.05 -11.91 -10.32
N ASN A 346 -15.07 -12.23 -9.50
CA ASN A 346 -14.19 -13.38 -9.67
C ASN A 346 -14.42 -14.41 -8.57
N LYS A 347 -14.39 -15.69 -8.93
CA LYS A 347 -14.39 -16.74 -7.92
C LYS A 347 -13.10 -16.67 -7.10
N GLU A 348 -13.25 -16.56 -5.77
CA GLU A 348 -12.14 -16.47 -4.84
C GLU A 348 -11.71 -17.84 -4.34
N ALA A 349 -12.65 -18.62 -3.80
CA ALA A 349 -12.35 -19.92 -3.23
C ALA A 349 -13.52 -20.90 -3.36
N ASN A 350 -13.17 -22.19 -3.34
CA ASN A 350 -14.11 -23.29 -3.04
C ASN A 350 -13.72 -23.83 -1.66
N SER A 351 -14.70 -24.14 -0.82
CA SER A 351 -14.48 -24.70 0.51
C SER A 351 -15.44 -25.87 0.76
N TYR A 352 -14.97 -26.85 1.52
CA TYR A 352 -15.78 -27.98 1.95
C TYR A 352 -15.65 -28.21 3.45
N TYR A 353 -16.76 -28.12 4.15
CA TYR A 353 -16.84 -28.29 5.61
C TYR A 353 -17.59 -29.58 5.91
N HIS A 354 -16.91 -30.51 6.56
CA HIS A 354 -17.55 -31.74 7.03
C HIS A 354 -18.50 -31.45 8.20
N TYR A 355 -19.52 -32.24 8.33
CA TYR A 355 -20.27 -32.28 9.59
C TYR A 355 -19.52 -33.13 10.63
N HIS A 356 -19.62 -32.78 11.89
CA HIS A 356 -19.04 -33.58 12.95
C HIS A 356 -19.66 -34.98 12.90
N PRO A 357 -18.88 -36.08 13.01
CA PRO A 357 -19.37 -37.43 12.87
C PRO A 357 -20.55 -37.77 13.82
N GLU A 358 -20.55 -37.19 15.03
CA GLU A 358 -21.62 -37.34 16.00
C GLU A 358 -22.95 -36.68 15.60
N ASN A 359 -22.90 -35.72 14.65
CA ASN A 359 -24.09 -35.02 14.16
C ASN A 359 -24.64 -35.63 12.86
N ILE A 360 -23.96 -36.65 12.29
CA ILE A 360 -24.42 -37.33 11.09
C ILE A 360 -25.41 -38.45 11.49
N GLN A 361 -26.65 -38.32 11.01
CA GLN A 361 -27.70 -39.33 11.28
C GLN A 361 -27.64 -40.43 10.22
N TRP A 362 -26.86 -41.46 10.50
CA TRP A 362 -26.80 -42.63 9.64
C TRP A 362 -28.06 -43.47 9.81
N PRO A 363 -28.61 -44.09 8.73
CA PRO A 363 -29.72 -45.04 8.84
C PRO A 363 -29.28 -46.22 9.68
N THR A 364 -30.13 -46.61 10.61
CA THR A 364 -29.91 -47.82 11.41
C THR A 364 -29.87 -49.01 10.45
N PRO A 365 -28.90 -49.94 10.53
CA PRO A 365 -28.93 -51.13 9.72
C PRO A 365 -30.27 -51.81 9.88
N SER A 366 -31.07 -51.88 8.83
CA SER A 366 -32.30 -52.66 8.85
C SER A 366 -31.92 -54.10 9.20
N GLN A 367 -32.48 -54.65 10.27
CA GLN A 367 -32.37 -56.09 10.49
C GLN A 367 -32.92 -56.75 9.22
N THR A 368 -32.05 -57.31 8.41
CA THR A 368 -32.43 -58.15 7.33
C THR A 368 -33.31 -59.23 7.92
N PRO A 369 -34.59 -59.39 7.45
CA PRO A 369 -35.39 -60.53 7.92
C PRO A 369 -34.58 -61.80 7.67
N ALA A 370 -34.44 -62.64 8.69
CA ALA A 370 -33.80 -63.94 8.54
C ALA A 370 -34.35 -64.62 7.28
N PRO A 371 -33.52 -65.27 6.48
CA PRO A 371 -34.00 -66.01 5.33
C PRO A 371 -35.09 -66.97 5.76
N ALA A 372 -36.28 -66.91 5.17
CA ALA A 372 -37.39 -67.85 5.44
C ALA A 372 -36.80 -69.23 5.25
N GLU A 373 -36.91 -70.05 6.33
CA GLU A 373 -36.58 -71.48 6.30
C GLU A 373 -37.33 -72.11 5.11
N SER A 374 -36.60 -72.72 4.25
CA SER A 374 -37.17 -73.54 3.15
C SER A 374 -37.97 -74.64 3.76
N PRO A 375 -39.20 -74.90 3.33
CA PRO A 375 -40.00 -75.98 3.85
C PRO A 375 -39.28 -77.34 3.61
N ALA A 376 -39.25 -78.20 4.66
CA ALA A 376 -38.65 -79.52 4.55
C ALA A 376 -39.34 -80.36 3.45
N PRO A 377 -38.60 -81.21 2.76
CA PRO A 377 -39.15 -82.03 1.70
C PRO A 377 -40.19 -83.00 2.30
N SER A 378 -41.40 -83.02 1.81
CA SER A 378 -42.43 -84.00 2.13
C SER A 378 -42.00 -85.37 1.71
N GLU A 379 -41.93 -86.32 2.71
CA GLU A 379 -41.78 -87.76 2.40
C GLU A 379 -42.98 -88.24 1.58
N THR A 380 -42.65 -88.63 0.36
CA THR A 380 -43.60 -89.43 -0.44
C THR A 380 -43.54 -90.86 0.01
N ALA A 381 -44.62 -91.33 0.66
CA ALA A 381 -44.81 -92.70 0.93
C ALA A 381 -44.91 -93.51 -0.36
N SER A 382 -44.03 -94.50 -0.53
CA SER A 382 -44.12 -95.51 -1.58
C SER A 382 -45.16 -96.58 -1.16
N ALA A 383 -46.14 -96.82 -1.95
CA ALA A 383 -46.99 -97.98 -1.87
C ALA A 383 -46.55 -99.02 -2.90
N ASP A 384 -46.14 -100.20 -2.42
CA ASP A 384 -46.01 -101.43 -3.18
C ASP A 384 -47.36 -102.19 -3.24
N PRO A 385 -47.51 -103.02 -4.18
CA PRO A 385 -47.08 -104.36 -4.16
C PRO A 385 -46.23 -104.86 -5.23
#